data_152f49dc107bd44edb0c4648dd8182e8
#
_entry.id   152f49dc107bd44edb0c4648dd8182e8
#
_cell.length_a   1.000
_cell.length_b   1.000
_cell.length_c   1.000
_cell.angle_alpha   90.00
_cell.angle_beta   90.00
_cell.angle_gamma   90.00
#
_symmetry.space_group_name_H-M   'P 1'
#
loop_
_entity.id
_entity.type
_entity.pdbx_description
1 polymer ?
#
loop_
_entity_poly.entity_id
_entity_poly.type
_entity_poly.pdbx_seq_one_letter_code
_entity_poly.pdbx_strand_id
1 'polypeptide(L)'
;LVHFDELILCAKQSSFGEIIQLIDNLKDSQLSYKIAPENSEYLIGSDSIDTAGDLYILNMNKLISVENKRKKRLFDIISASILIALSPLLIFFFKNKNRVFPSLFSVVFGSKSFVGFSDDTKKKDVRLPKIKSGILTPSDGLEIKTPEIIEKMNLLYARNYSMRRDFSILLKAWRKLDR
;
A
#
# COMPACT_ATOMS: atom_id res chain seq x y z
N LEU A 1 2.76 29.36 -24.20
CA LEU A 1 1.62 29.06 -23.32
C LEU A 1 1.77 27.63 -22.86
N VAL A 2 1.95 27.43 -21.54
CA VAL A 2 2.00 26.09 -20.95
C VAL A 2 0.57 25.68 -20.70
N HIS A 3 0.11 24.59 -21.33
CA HIS A 3 -1.16 23.97 -21.02
C HIS A 3 -0.96 23.01 -19.82
N PHE A 4 -1.82 23.11 -18.84
CA PHE A 4 -1.87 22.19 -17.71
C PHE A 4 -3.31 21.73 -17.53
N ASP A 5 -3.48 20.47 -17.20
CA ASP A 5 -4.78 19.80 -17.07
C ASP A 5 -5.22 19.68 -15.62
N GLU A 6 -4.28 19.81 -14.70
CA GLU A 6 -4.52 19.60 -13.27
C GLU A 6 -3.85 20.68 -12.42
N LEU A 7 -4.59 21.23 -11.45
CA LEU A 7 -4.11 22.20 -10.47
C LEU A 7 -4.22 21.62 -9.05
N ILE A 8 -3.08 21.51 -8.37
CA ILE A 8 -3.04 21.04 -6.98
C ILE A 8 -2.83 22.23 -6.05
N LEU A 9 -3.82 22.50 -5.20
CA LEU A 9 -3.81 23.57 -4.21
C LEU A 9 -3.33 23.01 -2.85
N CYS A 10 -2.21 23.53 -2.34
CA CYS A 10 -1.68 23.11 -1.06
C CYS A 10 -2.23 24.00 0.07
N ALA A 11 -2.97 23.40 1.01
CA ALA A 11 -3.63 24.12 2.12
C ALA A 11 -2.69 24.44 3.30
N LYS A 12 -1.38 24.57 3.06
CA LYS A 12 -0.42 24.84 4.15
C LYS A 12 -0.47 26.28 4.67
N GLN A 13 -0.83 27.21 3.81
CA GLN A 13 -0.80 28.66 4.12
C GLN A 13 -2.12 29.38 3.81
N SER A 14 -3.10 28.68 3.24
CA SER A 14 -4.38 29.24 2.83
C SER A 14 -5.52 28.66 3.63
N SER A 15 -6.44 29.47 4.05
CA SER A 15 -7.67 29.01 4.69
C SER A 15 -8.55 28.24 3.69
N PHE A 16 -9.37 27.34 4.19
CA PHE A 16 -10.28 26.55 3.32
C PHE A 16 -11.22 27.47 2.50
N GLY A 17 -11.62 28.61 3.08
CA GLY A 17 -12.43 29.60 2.39
C GLY A 17 -11.72 30.28 1.21
N GLU A 18 -10.45 30.61 1.34
CA GLU A 18 -9.62 31.17 0.25
C GLU A 18 -9.43 30.18 -0.88
N ILE A 19 -9.24 28.90 -0.55
CA ILE A 19 -9.12 27.83 -1.56
C ILE A 19 -10.42 27.70 -2.35
N ILE A 20 -11.59 27.73 -1.68
CA ILE A 20 -12.88 27.66 -2.35
C ILE A 20 -13.09 28.88 -3.25
N GLN A 21 -12.78 30.10 -2.79
CA GLN A 21 -12.88 31.30 -3.61
C GLN A 21 -11.98 31.24 -4.84
N LEU A 22 -10.78 30.67 -4.70
CA LEU A 22 -9.84 30.54 -5.81
C LEU A 22 -10.34 29.51 -6.84
N ILE A 23 -10.95 28.40 -6.41
CA ILE A 23 -11.59 27.43 -7.27
C ILE A 23 -12.81 28.05 -7.98
N ASP A 24 -13.62 28.83 -7.28
CA ASP A 24 -14.80 29.52 -7.86
C ASP A 24 -14.41 30.53 -8.94
N ASN A 25 -13.30 31.23 -8.75
CA ASN A 25 -12.76 32.18 -9.73
C ASN A 25 -12.19 31.49 -10.98
N LEU A 26 -11.82 30.19 -10.86
CA LEU A 26 -11.23 29.42 -11.94
C LEU A 26 -12.23 28.45 -12.62
N LYS A 27 -13.49 28.48 -12.24
CA LYS A 27 -14.54 27.57 -12.71
C LYS A 27 -14.70 27.48 -14.23
N ASP A 28 -14.36 28.55 -14.94
CA ASP A 28 -14.48 28.61 -16.41
C ASP A 28 -13.28 27.93 -17.14
N SER A 29 -12.26 27.52 -16.41
CA SER A 29 -11.15 26.77 -16.98
C SER A 29 -11.45 25.27 -16.90
N GLN A 30 -11.28 24.55 -18.02
CA GLN A 30 -11.42 23.09 -18.09
C GLN A 30 -10.30 22.38 -17.31
N LEU A 31 -10.10 22.77 -16.05
CA LEU A 31 -9.04 22.26 -15.19
C LEU A 31 -9.60 21.34 -14.12
N SER A 32 -8.90 20.26 -13.84
CA SER A 32 -9.16 19.42 -12.68
C SER A 32 -8.49 20.03 -11.44
N TYR A 33 -9.26 20.21 -10.36
CA TYR A 33 -8.77 20.79 -9.11
C TYR A 33 -8.57 19.71 -8.07
N LYS A 34 -7.42 19.74 -7.40
CA LYS A 34 -7.14 18.89 -6.24
C LYS A 34 -6.62 19.73 -5.08
N ILE A 35 -7.08 19.44 -3.87
CA ILE A 35 -6.66 20.10 -2.65
C ILE A 35 -5.79 19.13 -1.85
N ALA A 36 -4.59 19.55 -1.49
CA ALA A 36 -3.71 18.86 -0.57
C ALA A 36 -3.82 19.48 0.82
N PRO A 37 -4.58 18.89 1.76
CA PRO A 37 -4.68 19.41 3.13
C PRO A 37 -3.33 19.29 3.85
N GLU A 38 -3.08 20.18 4.81
CA GLU A 38 -1.85 20.14 5.61
C GLU A 38 -1.76 18.82 6.40
N ASN A 39 -0.57 18.23 6.42
CA ASN A 39 -0.28 16.97 7.12
C ASN A 39 -1.17 15.77 6.73
N SER A 40 -1.76 15.80 5.54
CA SER A 40 -2.59 14.71 5.06
C SER A 40 -1.89 13.90 3.96
N GLU A 41 -2.15 12.61 3.96
CA GLU A 41 -1.68 11.67 2.91
C GLU A 41 -2.73 11.49 1.80
N TYR A 42 -3.71 12.37 1.70
CA TYR A 42 -4.78 12.30 0.71
C TYR A 42 -4.96 13.64 0.01
N LEU A 43 -5.43 13.57 -1.23
CA LEU A 43 -5.90 14.70 -2.01
C LEU A 43 -7.42 14.71 -2.02
N ILE A 44 -8.02 15.88 -1.95
CA ILE A 44 -9.45 16.09 -2.12
C ILE A 44 -9.64 16.72 -3.48
N GLY A 45 -10.45 16.14 -4.36
CA GLY A 45 -10.68 16.72 -5.67
C GLY A 45 -11.55 15.87 -6.58
N SER A 46 -11.89 16.37 -7.75
CA SER A 46 -12.64 15.65 -8.77
C SER A 46 -11.70 14.79 -9.62
N ASP A 47 -12.14 13.59 -9.97
CA ASP A 47 -11.38 12.67 -10.82
C ASP A 47 -11.69 12.87 -12.33
N SER A 48 -12.65 13.73 -12.66
CA SER A 48 -13.13 13.94 -14.02
C SER A 48 -13.43 15.40 -14.29
N ILE A 49 -13.04 15.86 -15.48
CA ILE A 49 -13.34 17.21 -16.00
C ILE A 49 -14.86 17.40 -16.15
N ASP A 50 -15.62 16.32 -16.35
CA ASP A 50 -17.07 16.35 -16.58
C ASP A 50 -17.91 16.45 -15.31
N THR A 51 -17.32 16.25 -14.12
CA THR A 51 -17.99 16.33 -12.81
C THR A 51 -17.46 17.50 -11.97
N ALA A 52 -17.54 18.69 -12.51
CA ALA A 52 -17.22 19.91 -11.77
C ALA A 52 -18.18 20.08 -10.59
N GLY A 53 -17.72 19.79 -9.38
CA GLY A 53 -18.49 20.00 -8.15
C GLY A 53 -18.46 18.87 -7.13
N ASP A 54 -18.15 17.65 -7.53
CA ASP A 54 -18.03 16.53 -6.60
C ASP A 54 -16.60 16.41 -6.05
N LEU A 55 -16.40 16.83 -4.81
CA LEU A 55 -15.15 16.68 -4.10
C LEU A 55 -15.01 15.24 -3.58
N TYR A 56 -14.12 14.45 -4.16
CA TYR A 56 -13.82 13.11 -3.67
C TYR A 56 -12.56 13.13 -2.79
N ILE A 57 -12.64 12.46 -1.66
CA ILE A 57 -11.45 12.15 -0.86
C ILE A 57 -10.71 11.01 -1.55
N LEU A 58 -9.67 11.34 -2.29
CA LEU A 58 -8.77 10.35 -2.87
C LEU A 58 -7.97 9.67 -1.75
N ASN A 59 -8.49 8.56 -1.29
CA ASN A 59 -7.82 7.75 -0.29
C ASN A 59 -6.57 7.12 -0.93
N MET A 60 -5.40 7.71 -0.68
CA MET A 60 -4.13 7.27 -1.26
C MET A 60 -3.71 5.85 -0.86
N ASN A 61 -4.37 5.27 0.12
CA ASN A 61 -4.10 3.91 0.57
C ASN A 61 -4.81 2.87 -0.30
N LYS A 62 -4.27 2.56 -1.47
CA LYS A 62 -4.80 1.54 -2.38
C LYS A 62 -5.00 0.18 -1.70
N LEU A 63 -4.20 -0.12 -0.68
CA LEU A 63 -4.27 -1.37 0.07
C LEU A 63 -5.62 -1.57 0.79
N ILE A 64 -6.31 -0.48 1.18
CA ILE A 64 -7.58 -0.55 1.92
C ILE A 64 -8.76 -0.90 1.01
N SER A 65 -8.68 -0.63 -0.28
CA SER A 65 -9.78 -0.87 -1.21
C SER A 65 -10.26 -2.32 -1.13
N VAL A 66 -11.57 -2.53 -1.19
CA VAL A 66 -12.19 -3.87 -1.12
C VAL A 66 -11.64 -4.78 -2.21
N GLU A 67 -11.44 -4.22 -3.39
CA GLU A 67 -10.89 -4.94 -4.54
C GLU A 67 -9.47 -5.43 -4.26
N ASN A 68 -8.59 -4.57 -3.76
CA ASN A 68 -7.21 -4.93 -3.46
C ASN A 68 -7.09 -5.89 -2.28
N LYS A 69 -7.95 -5.79 -1.28
CA LYS A 69 -8.03 -6.79 -0.19
C LYS A 69 -8.40 -8.17 -0.73
N ARG A 70 -9.35 -8.26 -1.68
CA ARG A 70 -9.74 -9.52 -2.33
C ARG A 70 -8.61 -10.07 -3.20
N LYS A 71 -7.99 -9.23 -4.03
CA LYS A 71 -6.83 -9.59 -4.86
C LYS A 71 -5.67 -10.10 -4.02
N LYS A 72 -5.37 -9.40 -2.92
CA LYS A 72 -4.34 -9.81 -1.96
C LYS A 72 -4.64 -11.18 -1.36
N ARG A 73 -5.87 -11.42 -0.92
CA ARG A 73 -6.27 -12.71 -0.35
C ARG A 73 -6.19 -13.84 -1.36
N LEU A 74 -6.62 -13.60 -2.60
CA LEU A 74 -6.51 -14.57 -3.68
C LEU A 74 -5.05 -14.92 -3.96
N PHE A 75 -4.18 -13.91 -4.03
CA PHE A 75 -2.74 -14.10 -4.18
C PHE A 75 -2.16 -14.94 -3.04
N ASP A 76 -2.51 -14.63 -1.79
CA ASP A 76 -2.03 -15.37 -0.62
C ASP A 76 -2.41 -16.86 -0.71
N ILE A 77 -3.66 -17.17 -1.04
CA ILE A 77 -4.15 -18.55 -1.14
C ILE A 77 -3.44 -19.30 -2.28
N ILE A 78 -3.41 -18.72 -3.48
CA ILE A 78 -2.81 -19.35 -4.65
C ILE A 78 -1.32 -19.61 -4.41
N SER A 79 -0.58 -18.59 -3.96
CA SER A 79 0.85 -18.69 -3.72
C SER A 79 1.18 -19.70 -2.61
N ALA A 80 0.40 -19.74 -1.54
CA ALA A 80 0.58 -20.72 -0.47
C ALA A 80 0.31 -22.14 -0.95
N SER A 81 -0.74 -22.36 -1.72
CA SER A 81 -1.07 -23.68 -2.29
C SER A 81 0.03 -24.18 -3.23
N ILE A 82 0.55 -23.30 -4.09
CA ILE A 82 1.68 -23.62 -4.98
C ILE A 82 2.94 -23.99 -4.16
N LEU A 83 3.28 -23.19 -3.14
CA LEU A 83 4.44 -23.46 -2.30
C LEU A 83 4.30 -24.75 -1.48
N ILE A 84 3.09 -25.07 -1.02
CA ILE A 84 2.81 -26.34 -0.34
C ILE A 84 3.00 -27.51 -1.32
N ALA A 85 2.48 -27.41 -2.54
CA ALA A 85 2.65 -28.43 -3.57
C ALA A 85 4.12 -28.62 -3.98
N LEU A 86 4.89 -27.53 -4.05
CA LEU A 86 6.33 -27.56 -4.36
C LEU A 86 7.21 -27.83 -3.14
N SER A 87 6.63 -27.93 -1.94
CA SER A 87 7.39 -28.07 -0.69
C SER A 87 8.34 -29.26 -0.66
N PRO A 88 8.03 -30.47 -1.23
CA PRO A 88 8.99 -31.57 -1.22
C PRO A 88 10.30 -31.23 -1.96
N LEU A 89 10.21 -30.36 -2.96
CA LEU A 89 11.38 -29.89 -3.72
C LEU A 89 12.10 -28.74 -3.01
N LEU A 90 11.33 -27.80 -2.44
CA LEU A 90 11.85 -26.56 -1.86
C LEU A 90 12.37 -26.71 -0.43
N ILE A 91 11.95 -27.77 0.28
CA ILE A 91 12.30 -27.95 1.70
C ILE A 91 13.81 -28.05 1.94
N PHE A 92 14.57 -28.51 0.94
CA PHE A 92 16.04 -28.59 1.03
C PHE A 92 16.71 -27.22 1.08
N PHE A 93 16.04 -26.16 0.62
CA PHE A 93 16.57 -24.80 0.59
C PHE A 93 16.27 -24.00 1.87
N PHE A 94 15.40 -24.52 2.75
CA PHE A 94 15.04 -23.85 4.01
C PHE A 94 15.92 -24.33 5.16
N LYS A 95 16.32 -23.38 6.01
CA LYS A 95 17.11 -23.66 7.23
C LYS A 95 16.23 -24.31 8.31
N ASN A 96 15.04 -23.75 8.54
CA ASN A 96 14.10 -24.18 9.58
C ASN A 96 12.86 -24.85 8.99
N LYS A 97 13.02 -26.07 8.51
CA LYS A 97 11.96 -26.84 7.83
C LYS A 97 10.64 -26.91 8.61
N ASN A 98 10.74 -27.03 9.95
CA ASN A 98 9.58 -27.19 10.83
C ASN A 98 8.73 -25.91 10.94
N ARG A 99 9.22 -24.73 10.55
CA ARG A 99 8.48 -23.46 10.58
C ARG A 99 7.79 -23.13 9.27
N VAL A 100 8.29 -23.65 8.16
CA VAL A 100 7.76 -23.35 6.82
C VAL A 100 6.31 -23.79 6.69
N PHE A 101 5.99 -25.02 7.05
CA PHE A 101 4.63 -25.56 6.92
C PHE A 101 3.60 -24.79 7.79
N PRO A 102 3.81 -24.59 9.10
CA PRO A 102 2.91 -23.79 9.91
C PRO A 102 2.71 -22.37 9.36
N SER A 103 3.76 -21.78 8.82
CA SER A 103 3.68 -20.45 8.19
C SER A 103 2.79 -20.47 6.95
N LEU A 104 2.99 -21.41 6.03
CA LEU A 104 2.17 -21.56 4.83
C LEU A 104 0.70 -21.85 5.17
N PHE A 105 0.45 -22.78 6.10
CA PHE A 105 -0.91 -23.06 6.56
C PHE A 105 -1.57 -21.83 7.20
N SER A 106 -0.84 -21.04 7.97
CA SER A 106 -1.37 -19.81 8.56
C SER A 106 -1.82 -18.80 7.49
N VAL A 107 -1.17 -18.79 6.33
CA VAL A 107 -1.60 -17.98 5.18
C VAL A 107 -2.83 -18.56 4.53
N VAL A 108 -2.88 -19.88 4.28
CA VAL A 108 -4.06 -20.55 3.68
C VAL A 108 -5.30 -20.32 4.54
N PHE A 109 -5.21 -20.54 5.86
CA PHE A 109 -6.32 -20.30 6.78
C PHE A 109 -6.61 -18.82 7.03
N GLY A 110 -5.75 -17.93 6.59
CA GLY A 110 -5.97 -16.48 6.63
C GLY A 110 -5.71 -15.84 7.98
N SER A 111 -5.00 -16.47 8.88
CA SER A 111 -4.49 -15.85 10.10
C SER A 111 -3.35 -14.89 9.80
N LYS A 112 -2.55 -15.18 8.78
CA LYS A 112 -1.46 -14.33 8.26
C LYS A 112 -1.62 -14.05 6.77
N SER A 113 -0.82 -13.12 6.25
CA SER A 113 -0.62 -12.85 4.83
C SER A 113 0.84 -13.11 4.46
N PHE A 114 1.17 -13.31 3.19
CA PHE A 114 2.59 -13.40 2.79
C PHE A 114 3.32 -12.09 3.09
N VAL A 115 2.74 -10.96 2.68
CA VAL A 115 3.36 -9.65 2.88
C VAL A 115 2.50 -8.82 3.81
N GLY A 116 3.09 -8.33 4.88
CA GLY A 116 2.45 -7.45 5.86
C GLY A 116 3.45 -6.50 6.47
N PHE A 117 2.97 -5.57 7.29
CA PHE A 117 3.84 -4.63 7.97
C PHE A 117 4.68 -5.32 9.05
N SER A 118 5.89 -4.82 9.27
CA SER A 118 6.71 -5.24 10.39
C SER A 118 6.08 -4.82 11.72
N ASP A 119 6.15 -5.69 12.73
CA ASP A 119 5.63 -5.39 14.08
C ASP A 119 6.36 -4.23 14.76
N ASP A 120 7.61 -3.97 14.37
CA ASP A 120 8.42 -2.88 14.92
C ASP A 120 7.84 -1.48 14.59
N THR A 121 7.01 -1.37 13.55
CA THR A 121 6.38 -0.11 13.16
C THR A 121 5.10 0.22 13.92
N LYS A 122 4.55 -0.72 14.70
CA LYS A 122 3.34 -0.47 15.52
C LYS A 122 3.56 0.53 16.65
N LYS A 123 4.81 0.88 16.96
CA LYS A 123 5.17 1.78 18.08
C LYS A 123 5.33 3.25 17.68
N LYS A 124 5.22 3.60 16.39
CA LYS A 124 5.36 4.99 15.92
C LYS A 124 4.03 5.51 15.37
N ASP A 125 3.82 6.81 15.47
CA ASP A 125 2.60 7.57 15.12
C ASP A 125 2.18 7.53 13.64
N VAL A 126 2.76 6.64 12.84
CA VAL A 126 2.40 6.49 11.43
C VAL A 126 1.08 5.72 11.32
N ARG A 127 0.05 6.37 10.82
CA ARG A 127 -1.29 5.80 10.61
C ARG A 127 -1.30 4.82 9.42
N LEU A 128 -0.67 3.66 9.62
CA LEU A 128 -0.74 2.58 8.64
C LEU A 128 -2.11 1.88 8.69
N PRO A 129 -2.64 1.46 7.54
CA PRO A 129 -3.91 0.73 7.51
C PRO A 129 -3.79 -0.61 8.23
N LYS A 130 -4.87 -1.02 8.91
CA LYS A 130 -4.92 -2.34 9.57
C LYS A 130 -4.98 -3.43 8.52
N ILE A 131 -3.92 -4.22 8.42
CA ILE A 131 -3.85 -5.45 7.61
C ILE A 131 -3.38 -6.61 8.48
N LYS A 132 -3.54 -7.84 7.98
CA LYS A 132 -3.02 -9.03 8.65
C LYS A 132 -1.50 -8.96 8.73
N SER A 133 -0.93 -9.51 9.80
CA SER A 133 0.52 -9.64 9.93
C SER A 133 1.07 -10.48 8.77
N GLY A 134 2.19 -10.05 8.21
CA GLY A 134 2.87 -10.76 7.13
C GLY A 134 3.96 -11.70 7.65
N ILE A 135 4.23 -12.77 6.92
CA ILE A 135 5.43 -13.59 7.11
C ILE A 135 6.64 -12.81 6.60
N LEU A 136 6.46 -12.10 5.50
CA LEU A 136 7.43 -11.21 4.88
C LEU A 136 7.02 -9.76 5.06
N THR A 137 7.99 -8.86 5.01
CA THR A 137 7.76 -7.41 5.09
C THR A 137 8.16 -6.73 3.78
N PRO A 138 7.60 -5.55 3.45
CA PRO A 138 7.99 -4.80 2.25
C PRO A 138 9.48 -4.49 2.18
N SER A 139 10.18 -4.46 3.32
CA SER A 139 11.62 -4.22 3.41
C SER A 139 12.49 -5.48 3.31
N ASP A 140 11.90 -6.68 3.21
CA ASP A 140 12.67 -7.92 3.23
C ASP A 140 13.54 -8.15 1.99
N GLY A 141 13.27 -7.46 0.90
CA GLY A 141 14.11 -7.46 -0.30
C GLY A 141 15.28 -6.46 -0.25
N LEU A 142 15.44 -5.69 0.83
CA LEU A 142 16.50 -4.69 0.97
C LEU A 142 17.67 -5.23 1.80
N GLU A 143 18.88 -4.79 1.45
CA GLU A 143 20.11 -5.11 2.19
C GLU A 143 20.23 -4.27 3.45
N ILE A 144 19.91 -2.98 3.36
CA ILE A 144 19.99 -2.03 4.48
C ILE A 144 18.60 -1.81 5.05
N LYS A 145 18.45 -2.01 6.37
CA LYS A 145 17.20 -1.87 7.12
C LYS A 145 17.35 -0.91 8.29
N THR A 146 17.30 0.39 8.01
CA THR A 146 17.13 1.36 9.09
C THR A 146 15.63 1.49 9.43
N PRO A 147 15.27 1.87 10.66
CA PRO A 147 13.87 2.07 11.06
C PRO A 147 13.12 3.01 10.13
N GLU A 148 13.79 4.07 9.67
CA GLU A 148 13.23 5.06 8.74
C GLU A 148 12.93 4.46 7.36
N ILE A 149 13.82 3.60 6.84
CA ILE A 149 13.62 2.90 5.57
C ILE A 149 12.45 1.93 5.68
N ILE A 150 12.36 1.19 6.79
CA ILE A 150 11.25 0.25 7.04
C ILE A 150 9.92 1.00 7.05
N GLU A 151 9.84 2.13 7.76
CA GLU A 151 8.65 2.97 7.83
C GLU A 151 8.25 3.50 6.45
N LYS A 152 9.19 4.07 5.70
CA LYS A 152 8.98 4.57 4.34
C LYS A 152 8.50 3.46 3.39
N MET A 153 9.07 2.25 3.50
CA MET A 153 8.67 1.12 2.68
C MET A 153 7.26 0.62 3.01
N ASN A 154 6.87 0.61 4.29
CA ASN A 154 5.52 0.28 4.71
C ASN A 154 4.50 1.31 4.18
N LEU A 155 4.82 2.60 4.25
CA LEU A 155 3.99 3.67 3.72
C LEU A 155 3.82 3.54 2.19
N LEU A 156 4.92 3.37 1.47
CA LEU A 156 4.91 3.17 0.02
C LEU A 156 4.15 1.91 -0.40
N TYR A 157 4.23 0.85 0.41
CA TYR A 157 3.48 -0.37 0.17
C TYR A 157 1.98 -0.16 0.34
N ALA A 158 1.57 0.52 1.42
CA ALA A 158 0.16 0.84 1.66
C ALA A 158 -0.42 1.75 0.57
N ARG A 159 0.33 2.77 0.17
CA ARG A 159 -0.08 3.76 -0.83
C ARG A 159 -0.17 3.18 -2.24
N ASN A 160 0.84 2.44 -2.65
CA ASN A 160 1.00 1.97 -4.03
C ASN A 160 0.86 0.45 -4.11
N TYR A 161 -0.08 -0.13 -3.36
CA TYR A 161 -0.30 -1.57 -3.37
C TYR A 161 -0.60 -2.10 -4.77
N SER A 162 0.06 -3.20 -5.11
CA SER A 162 -0.26 -4.02 -6.28
C SER A 162 0.13 -5.48 -6.02
N MET A 163 -0.64 -6.41 -6.60
CA MET A 163 -0.35 -7.85 -6.51
C MET A 163 1.05 -8.22 -7.07
N ARG A 164 1.51 -7.48 -8.09
CA ARG A 164 2.87 -7.63 -8.64
C ARG A 164 3.96 -7.33 -7.61
N ARG A 165 3.71 -6.40 -6.69
CA ARG A 165 4.63 -6.10 -5.58
C ARG A 165 4.72 -7.26 -4.60
N ASP A 166 3.59 -7.83 -4.20
CA ASP A 166 3.57 -9.02 -3.33
C ASP A 166 4.35 -10.17 -3.96
N PHE A 167 4.13 -10.41 -5.25
CA PHE A 167 4.88 -11.43 -6.00
C PHE A 167 6.39 -11.14 -6.03
N SER A 168 6.79 -9.89 -6.30
CA SER A 168 8.20 -9.51 -6.31
C SER A 168 8.86 -9.67 -4.94
N ILE A 169 8.16 -9.31 -3.86
CA ILE A 169 8.66 -9.48 -2.49
C ILE A 169 8.80 -10.97 -2.17
N LEU A 170 7.79 -11.77 -2.52
CA LEU A 170 7.83 -13.22 -2.32
C LEU A 170 9.02 -13.85 -3.04
N LEU A 171 9.24 -13.53 -4.33
CA LEU A 171 10.38 -14.07 -5.10
C LEU A 171 11.74 -13.65 -4.54
N LYS A 172 11.87 -12.42 -4.04
CA LYS A 172 13.13 -11.93 -3.48
C LYS A 172 13.42 -12.47 -2.08
N ALA A 173 12.39 -12.72 -1.30
CA ALA A 173 12.50 -13.04 0.12
C ALA A 173 11.97 -14.42 0.50
N TRP A 174 11.66 -15.32 -0.48
CA TRP A 174 11.07 -16.63 -0.22
C TRP A 174 11.86 -17.50 0.77
N ARG A 175 13.21 -17.35 0.79
CA ARG A 175 14.07 -18.05 1.75
C ARG A 175 13.84 -17.63 3.21
N LYS A 176 13.13 -16.52 3.44
CA LYS A 176 12.80 -16.02 4.79
C LYS A 176 11.43 -16.51 5.30
N LEU A 177 10.78 -17.40 4.56
CA LEU A 177 9.50 -18.03 4.95
C LEU A 177 9.66 -18.96 6.17
N ASP A 178 10.87 -19.31 6.52
CA ASP A 178 11.25 -20.17 7.64
C ASP A 178 11.59 -19.38 8.94
N ARG A 179 11.21 -18.09 8.98
CA ARG A 179 11.40 -17.22 10.15
C ARG A 179 10.55 -17.57 11.36
#